data_feedde7cc8d19a4cf7214b30ac974669
#
_entry.id   feedde7cc8d19a4cf7214b30ac974669
#
_cell.length_a   1.000
_cell.length_b   1.000
_cell.length_c   1.000
_cell.angle_alpha   90.00
_cell.angle_beta   90.00
_cell.angle_gamma   90.00
#
_symmetry.space_group_name_H-M   'P 1'
#
loop_
_entity.id
_entity.type
_entity.pdbx_description
1 polymer ?
#
loop_
_entity_poly.entity_id
_entity_poly.type
_entity_poly.pdbx_seq_one_letter_code
_entity_poly.pdbx_strand_id
1 'polypeptide(L)'
;DYYGTHMPFGQFPKFGVLSSVKVLMTGTNIAGPFAASIMAEMGAQVVQVESPNMPCQTRGNYGYSQDHRNTYSITLNTRTAKGKEVLEKLIAWADIWIESGRPGTYAKNGLSDEHMWKINRKLAIVHVSGYGQTGPDKNKAAYDVSGQAMGGYMYMNGTSPTSPPLKVNPYLSDYATAYNACICALSIMTNARITGEGDACDVSQYETMFRLLGSYPAEWFNKGYPGPGEPVKYRTGNVSDIAAGFSFYDCKDGGTIFIGMVGAGNTKKGYPLVGLPTPGDGTDPDFPEGMTGSLKSLPRGQRIEAAITKFCAERTVDEVEAIMNKAGIPNQKAFGPADIEKSAQYAARHDIATWTDSVYGEMKGIGITNKFKKNPAQIVAS
;
A
#
# COMPACT_ATOMS: atom_id res chain seq x y z
N ASP A 1 -13.71 28.47 5.06
CA ASP A 1 -12.77 28.34 6.09
C ASP A 1 -13.15 27.44 7.20
N TYR A 2 -13.88 26.44 6.94
CA TYR A 2 -14.33 25.66 7.85
C TYR A 2 -13.80 24.35 7.76
N TYR A 3 -13.29 24.00 6.68
CA TYR A 3 -12.91 22.70 6.40
C TYR A 3 -12.42 21.92 7.59
N GLY A 4 -13.39 21.31 8.25
CA GLY A 4 -13.19 20.39 9.30
C GLY A 4 -12.54 20.88 10.58
N THR A 5 -11.95 22.04 10.55
CA THR A 5 -11.26 22.56 11.72
C THR A 5 -12.17 22.93 12.86
N HIS A 6 -13.38 23.35 12.54
CA HIS A 6 -14.36 23.78 13.53
C HIS A 6 -15.73 23.13 13.35
N MET A 7 -15.83 22.09 12.53
CA MET A 7 -17.09 21.38 12.34
C MET A 7 -17.39 20.55 13.58
N PRO A 8 -18.51 20.81 14.29
CA PRO A 8 -18.86 20.07 15.47
C PRO A 8 -19.02 18.57 15.21
N PHE A 9 -18.74 17.76 16.21
CA PHE A 9 -18.91 16.32 16.13
C PHE A 9 -20.32 15.93 15.67
N GLY A 10 -20.41 15.03 14.70
CA GLY A 10 -21.68 14.58 14.13
C GLY A 10 -22.27 15.48 13.06
N GLN A 11 -21.63 16.60 12.70
CA GLN A 11 -22.10 17.49 11.64
C GLN A 11 -21.46 17.21 10.26
N PHE A 12 -20.55 16.26 10.15
CA PHE A 12 -20.09 15.83 8.83
C PHE A 12 -21.28 15.34 8.00
N PRO A 13 -21.34 15.69 6.72
CA PRO A 13 -22.39 15.21 5.86
C PRO A 13 -22.39 13.68 5.81
N LYS A 14 -23.56 13.07 5.74
CA LYS A 14 -23.67 11.63 5.56
C LYS A 14 -23.40 11.28 4.11
N PHE A 15 -22.36 10.51 3.85
CA PHE A 15 -21.96 10.03 2.54
C PHE A 15 -21.33 8.65 2.65
N GLY A 16 -21.09 8.03 1.51
CA GLY A 16 -20.32 6.79 1.39
C GLY A 16 -21.02 5.56 1.95
N VAL A 17 -20.38 4.42 1.73
CA VAL A 17 -20.91 3.09 2.11
C VAL A 17 -20.82 2.80 3.60
N LEU A 18 -19.99 3.55 4.34
CA LEU A 18 -19.79 3.38 5.79
C LEU A 18 -20.45 4.49 6.63
N SER A 19 -21.42 5.22 6.08
CA SER A 19 -22.05 6.38 6.76
C SER A 19 -22.74 6.08 8.09
N SER A 20 -22.96 4.80 8.42
CA SER A 20 -23.51 4.36 9.70
C SER A 20 -22.47 3.76 10.64
N VAL A 21 -21.21 3.71 10.24
CA VAL A 21 -20.13 3.06 11.01
C VAL A 21 -19.40 4.09 11.87
N LYS A 22 -19.09 3.70 13.09
CA LYS A 22 -18.41 4.51 14.09
C LYS A 22 -17.08 3.87 14.45
N VAL A 23 -16.00 4.59 14.26
CA VAL A 23 -14.63 4.10 14.45
C VAL A 23 -13.92 4.92 15.52
N LEU A 24 -13.42 4.25 16.52
CA LEU A 24 -12.49 4.81 17.48
C LEU A 24 -11.08 4.41 17.07
N MET A 25 -10.19 5.38 16.94
CA MET A 25 -8.77 5.17 16.69
C MET A 25 -7.95 5.68 17.87
N THR A 26 -7.13 4.81 18.46
CA THR A 26 -6.19 5.20 19.52
C THR A 26 -4.76 4.84 19.10
N GLY A 27 -3.96 5.85 18.81
CA GLY A 27 -2.59 5.66 18.35
C GLY A 27 -2.09 6.82 17.51
N THR A 28 -0.89 6.67 16.99
CA THR A 28 -0.17 7.74 16.26
C THR A 28 0.52 7.20 15.01
N ASN A 29 1.12 8.11 14.27
CA ASN A 29 1.87 7.88 13.03
C ASN A 29 0.98 7.45 11.86
N ILE A 30 1.23 6.31 11.19
CA ILE A 30 0.63 6.00 9.90
C ILE A 30 -0.28 4.76 9.97
N ALA A 31 0.21 3.60 10.32
CA ALA A 31 -0.49 2.33 10.11
C ALA A 31 -1.92 2.29 10.67
N GLY A 32 -2.11 2.63 11.95
CA GLY A 32 -3.44 2.66 12.58
C GLY A 32 -4.30 3.82 12.08
N PRO A 33 -3.82 5.08 12.17
CA PRO A 33 -4.58 6.25 11.72
C PRO A 33 -4.99 6.19 10.25
N PHE A 34 -4.13 5.74 9.35
CA PHE A 34 -4.48 5.61 7.94
C PHE A 34 -5.58 4.55 7.71
N ALA A 35 -5.58 3.44 8.46
CA ALA A 35 -6.69 2.48 8.41
C ALA A 35 -8.04 3.11 8.77
N ALA A 36 -8.06 3.96 9.80
CA ALA A 36 -9.24 4.71 10.20
C ALA A 36 -9.63 5.78 9.16
N SER A 37 -8.65 6.48 8.59
CA SER A 37 -8.86 7.49 7.54
C SER A 37 -9.46 6.91 6.27
N ILE A 38 -9.02 5.72 5.82
CA ILE A 38 -9.64 5.00 4.69
C ILE A 38 -11.14 4.78 4.95
N MET A 39 -11.52 4.38 6.17
CA MET A 39 -12.93 4.21 6.52
C MET A 39 -13.66 5.56 6.62
N ALA A 40 -13.00 6.60 7.08
CA ALA A 40 -13.56 7.97 7.12
C ALA A 40 -13.82 8.52 5.71
N GLU A 41 -12.92 8.30 4.76
CA GLU A 41 -13.13 8.62 3.34
C GLU A 41 -14.33 7.88 2.74
N MET A 42 -14.64 6.69 3.23
CA MET A 42 -15.84 5.92 2.87
C MET A 42 -17.09 6.31 3.69
N GLY A 43 -17.00 7.33 4.52
CA GLY A 43 -18.12 7.94 5.25
C GLY A 43 -18.28 7.52 6.71
N ALA A 44 -17.38 6.71 7.27
CA ALA A 44 -17.43 6.38 8.69
C ALA A 44 -17.18 7.61 9.57
N GLN A 45 -17.85 7.67 10.72
CA GLN A 45 -17.55 8.66 11.75
C GLN A 45 -16.33 8.17 12.54
N VAL A 46 -15.22 8.87 12.41
CA VAL A 46 -13.96 8.49 13.05
C VAL A 46 -13.59 9.49 14.13
N VAL A 47 -13.29 8.99 15.33
CA VAL A 47 -12.68 9.75 16.42
C VAL A 47 -11.29 9.22 16.69
N GLN A 48 -10.28 10.05 16.45
CA GLN A 48 -8.90 9.75 16.82
C GLN A 48 -8.59 10.32 18.19
N VAL A 49 -8.08 9.48 19.07
CA VAL A 49 -7.63 9.87 20.43
C VAL A 49 -6.12 9.92 20.45
N GLU A 50 -5.59 11.09 20.80
CA GLU A 50 -4.15 11.32 20.96
C GLU A 50 -3.80 11.56 22.42
N SER A 51 -2.63 11.09 22.85
CA SER A 51 -2.09 11.39 24.18
C SER A 51 -1.63 12.85 24.24
N PRO A 52 -1.97 13.61 25.30
CA PRO A 52 -1.46 14.98 25.48
C PRO A 52 0.05 15.05 25.61
N ASN A 53 0.68 13.94 26.06
CA ASN A 53 2.14 13.87 26.26
C ASN A 53 2.89 13.34 25.05
N MET A 54 2.20 12.78 24.07
CA MET A 54 2.80 12.19 22.87
C MET A 54 1.81 12.30 21.70
N PRO A 55 1.69 13.50 21.12
CA PRO A 55 0.85 13.71 19.94
C PRO A 55 1.44 12.97 18.74
N CYS A 56 0.66 12.85 17.69
CA CYS A 56 1.11 12.23 16.45
C CYS A 56 2.34 12.98 15.89
N GLN A 57 3.42 12.25 15.65
CA GLN A 57 4.70 12.83 15.18
C GLN A 57 4.63 13.34 13.75
N THR A 58 3.64 12.92 12.98
CA THR A 58 3.43 13.39 11.60
C THR A 58 2.67 14.71 11.52
N ARG A 59 2.12 15.23 12.64
CA ARG A 59 1.51 16.57 12.68
C ARG A 59 2.50 17.62 12.22
N GLY A 60 2.03 18.57 11.43
CA GLY A 60 2.87 19.62 10.86
C GLY A 60 3.62 19.19 9.59
N ASN A 61 3.29 18.08 8.97
CA ASN A 61 3.73 17.74 7.63
C ASN A 61 2.56 17.42 6.68
N TYR A 62 2.79 17.50 5.38
CA TYR A 62 1.77 17.26 4.35
C TYR A 62 1.14 15.85 4.42
N GLY A 63 1.91 14.84 4.87
CA GLY A 63 1.41 13.49 5.06
C GLY A 63 0.29 13.41 6.10
N TYR A 64 0.40 14.20 7.19
CA TYR A 64 -0.66 14.22 8.21
C TYR A 64 -1.99 14.67 7.61
N SER A 65 -2.00 15.80 6.88
CA SER A 65 -3.21 16.33 6.23
C SER A 65 -3.86 15.31 5.29
N GLN A 66 -3.06 14.46 4.64
CA GLN A 66 -3.56 13.44 3.72
C GLN A 66 -4.01 12.15 4.44
N ASP A 67 -3.24 11.68 5.42
CA ASP A 67 -3.43 10.36 6.02
C ASP A 67 -4.42 10.37 7.21
N HIS A 68 -4.92 11.56 7.63
CA HIS A 68 -5.87 11.72 8.73
C HIS A 68 -7.15 12.46 8.30
N ARG A 69 -7.45 12.48 7.01
CA ARG A 69 -8.64 13.15 6.45
C ARG A 69 -9.94 12.62 7.06
N ASN A 70 -10.94 13.48 7.15
CA ASN A 70 -12.28 13.17 7.62
C ASN A 70 -12.34 12.61 9.06
N THR A 71 -11.33 12.86 9.89
CA THR A 71 -11.28 12.37 11.26
C THR A 71 -11.45 13.51 12.26
N TYR A 72 -12.24 13.25 13.30
CA TYR A 72 -12.24 14.12 14.49
C TYR A 72 -11.07 13.73 15.38
N SER A 73 -10.33 14.71 15.88
CA SER A 73 -9.23 14.48 16.82
C SER A 73 -9.56 15.04 18.20
N ILE A 74 -9.31 14.23 19.22
CA ILE A 74 -9.40 14.65 20.63
C ILE A 74 -8.13 14.28 21.39
N THR A 75 -7.79 15.08 22.38
CA THR A 75 -6.66 14.79 23.28
C THR A 75 -7.18 14.18 24.57
N LEU A 76 -6.69 12.99 24.93
CA LEU A 76 -7.16 12.27 26.11
C LEU A 76 -6.01 11.51 26.79
N ASN A 77 -5.85 11.74 28.11
CA ASN A 77 -4.93 10.92 28.91
C ASN A 77 -5.65 9.69 29.46
N THR A 78 -5.58 8.59 28.73
CA THR A 78 -6.22 7.31 29.10
C THR A 78 -5.62 6.63 30.34
N ARG A 79 -4.57 7.18 30.93
CA ARG A 79 -3.96 6.66 32.17
C ARG A 79 -4.63 7.21 33.44
N THR A 80 -5.40 8.29 33.34
CA THR A 80 -6.17 8.87 34.45
C THR A 80 -7.54 8.21 34.59
N ALA A 81 -8.11 8.21 35.81
CA ALA A 81 -9.46 7.66 36.03
C ALA A 81 -10.51 8.30 35.11
N LYS A 82 -10.50 9.64 35.01
CA LYS A 82 -11.44 10.38 34.12
C LYS A 82 -11.18 10.07 32.65
N GLY A 83 -9.91 9.90 32.23
CA GLY A 83 -9.57 9.54 30.87
C GLY A 83 -10.03 8.14 30.50
N LYS A 84 -9.96 7.19 31.45
CA LYS A 84 -10.54 5.84 31.25
C LYS A 84 -12.04 5.90 31.08
N GLU A 85 -12.76 6.63 31.95
CA GLU A 85 -14.20 6.82 31.85
C GLU A 85 -14.62 7.38 30.49
N VAL A 86 -13.88 8.36 29.97
CA VAL A 86 -14.16 8.92 28.63
C VAL A 86 -13.89 7.89 27.55
N LEU A 87 -12.78 7.13 27.64
CA LEU A 87 -12.47 6.07 26.66
C LEU A 87 -13.56 4.99 26.68
N GLU A 88 -14.05 4.56 27.83
CA GLU A 88 -15.13 3.59 27.94
C GLU A 88 -16.45 4.08 27.30
N LYS A 89 -16.75 5.37 27.41
CA LYS A 89 -17.89 5.99 26.69
C LYS A 89 -17.70 5.98 25.18
N LEU A 90 -16.46 6.19 24.70
CA LEU A 90 -16.13 6.09 23.28
C LEU A 90 -16.20 4.64 22.79
N ILE A 91 -15.79 3.67 23.59
CA ILE A 91 -15.95 2.23 23.31
C ILE A 91 -17.43 1.84 23.21
N ALA A 92 -18.27 2.34 24.11
CA ALA A 92 -19.72 2.10 24.04
C ALA A 92 -20.38 2.69 22.79
N TRP A 93 -19.81 3.78 22.26
CA TRP A 93 -20.27 4.45 21.04
C TRP A 93 -19.77 3.78 19.75
N ALA A 94 -18.58 3.15 19.75
CA ALA A 94 -17.90 2.67 18.56
C ALA A 94 -18.42 1.32 18.07
N ASP A 95 -18.44 1.09 16.75
CA ASP A 95 -18.57 -0.23 16.15
C ASP A 95 -17.19 -0.92 16.03
N ILE A 96 -16.14 -0.10 15.83
CA ILE A 96 -14.77 -0.56 15.60
C ILE A 96 -13.82 0.24 16.52
N TRP A 97 -12.89 -0.45 17.15
CA TRP A 97 -11.74 0.16 17.82
C TRP A 97 -10.44 -0.34 17.19
N ILE A 98 -9.68 0.58 16.60
CA ILE A 98 -8.32 0.32 16.14
C ILE A 98 -7.36 0.95 17.13
N GLU A 99 -6.43 0.16 17.66
CA GLU A 99 -5.36 0.67 18.50
C GLU A 99 -3.98 0.33 17.90
N SER A 100 -3.03 1.27 17.98
CA SER A 100 -1.66 1.07 17.51
C SER A 100 -0.63 1.37 18.60
N GLY A 101 -0.94 0.96 19.82
CA GLY A 101 -0.05 1.04 20.97
C GLY A 101 0.94 -0.12 21.04
N ARG A 102 1.84 -0.05 22.03
CA ARG A 102 2.65 -1.22 22.37
C ARG A 102 1.76 -2.33 22.94
N PRO A 103 2.03 -3.60 22.62
CA PRO A 103 1.25 -4.74 23.11
C PRO A 103 1.01 -4.69 24.63
N GLY A 104 -0.25 -4.94 25.00
CA GLY A 104 -0.68 -4.94 26.40
C GLY A 104 -0.78 -3.57 27.07
N THR A 105 -0.58 -2.45 26.36
CA THR A 105 -0.69 -1.10 26.95
C THR A 105 -2.04 -0.86 27.60
N TYR A 106 -3.12 -1.22 26.94
CA TYR A 106 -4.48 -1.04 27.46
C TYR A 106 -4.79 -2.05 28.56
N ALA A 107 -4.47 -3.33 28.36
CA ALA A 107 -4.72 -4.39 29.34
C ALA A 107 -4.04 -4.13 30.70
N LYS A 108 -2.78 -3.64 30.70
CA LYS A 108 -2.07 -3.23 31.92
C LYS A 108 -2.75 -2.11 32.70
N ASN A 109 -3.59 -1.34 32.04
CA ASN A 109 -4.38 -0.25 32.64
C ASN A 109 -5.81 -0.68 32.99
N GLY A 110 -6.12 -1.99 32.96
CA GLY A 110 -7.46 -2.52 33.24
C GLY A 110 -8.45 -2.38 32.07
N LEU A 111 -7.94 -2.12 30.87
CA LEU A 111 -8.71 -1.92 29.65
C LEU A 111 -8.40 -3.05 28.66
N SER A 112 -8.58 -4.31 29.11
CA SER A 112 -8.41 -5.51 28.25
C SER A 112 -9.59 -5.65 27.29
N ASP A 113 -9.44 -6.49 26.26
CA ASP A 113 -10.48 -6.78 25.27
C ASP A 113 -11.75 -7.32 25.95
N GLU A 114 -11.59 -8.22 26.93
CA GLU A 114 -12.71 -8.76 27.70
C GLU A 114 -13.45 -7.66 28.49
N HIS A 115 -12.70 -6.66 29.00
CA HIS A 115 -13.33 -5.49 29.66
C HIS A 115 -14.10 -4.65 28.64
N MET A 116 -13.52 -4.42 27.45
CA MET A 116 -14.17 -3.65 26.39
C MET A 116 -15.44 -4.35 25.88
N TRP A 117 -15.44 -5.69 25.76
CA TRP A 117 -16.67 -6.44 25.38
C TRP A 117 -17.75 -6.48 26.46
N LYS A 118 -17.40 -6.27 27.73
CA LYS A 118 -18.45 -6.04 28.77
C LYS A 118 -19.17 -4.72 28.54
N ILE A 119 -18.50 -3.72 27.98
CA ILE A 119 -19.08 -2.41 27.66
C ILE A 119 -19.84 -2.46 26.33
N ASN A 120 -19.22 -3.07 25.30
CA ASN A 120 -19.79 -3.19 23.97
C ASN A 120 -19.51 -4.59 23.40
N ARG A 121 -20.47 -5.50 23.57
CA ARG A 121 -20.33 -6.91 23.15
C ARG A 121 -20.03 -7.10 21.67
N LYS A 122 -20.44 -6.15 20.81
CA LYS A 122 -20.26 -6.23 19.36
C LYS A 122 -19.00 -5.53 18.84
N LEU A 123 -18.18 -4.98 19.73
CA LEU A 123 -17.00 -4.20 19.33
C LEU A 123 -16.04 -5.04 18.51
N ALA A 124 -15.71 -4.56 17.31
CA ALA A 124 -14.58 -5.06 16.53
C ALA A 124 -13.29 -4.41 17.04
N ILE A 125 -12.32 -5.19 17.49
CA ILE A 125 -11.03 -4.69 17.98
C ILE A 125 -9.94 -5.06 17.00
N VAL A 126 -9.07 -4.12 16.64
CA VAL A 126 -7.89 -4.37 15.81
C VAL A 126 -6.65 -3.81 16.48
N HIS A 127 -5.74 -4.69 16.85
CA HIS A 127 -4.44 -4.35 17.40
C HIS A 127 -3.41 -4.24 16.27
N VAL A 128 -2.89 -3.05 16.04
CA VAL A 128 -1.85 -2.80 15.02
C VAL A 128 -0.50 -2.63 15.70
N SER A 129 0.47 -3.44 15.34
CA SER A 129 1.81 -3.38 15.95
C SER A 129 2.92 -3.79 14.99
N GLY A 130 4.17 -3.62 15.39
CA GLY A 130 5.32 -4.05 14.58
C GLY A 130 5.47 -5.56 14.53
N TYR A 131 5.32 -6.23 15.70
CA TYR A 131 5.66 -7.64 15.88
C TYR A 131 4.53 -8.52 16.44
N GLY A 132 3.31 -8.01 16.52
CA GLY A 132 2.16 -8.72 17.06
C GLY A 132 2.02 -8.60 18.58
N GLN A 133 0.86 -9.07 19.10
CA GLN A 133 0.53 -9.04 20.53
C GLN A 133 1.20 -10.18 21.31
N THR A 134 1.71 -11.20 20.61
CA THR A 134 2.31 -12.40 21.20
C THR A 134 3.74 -12.61 20.70
N GLY A 135 4.37 -13.69 21.13
CA GLY A 135 5.73 -14.02 20.70
C GLY A 135 6.85 -13.28 21.44
N PRO A 136 8.11 -13.70 21.21
CA PRO A 136 9.28 -13.19 21.95
C PRO A 136 9.58 -11.72 21.63
N ASP A 137 9.25 -11.27 20.45
CA ASP A 137 9.58 -9.93 19.93
C ASP A 137 8.50 -8.87 20.15
N LYS A 138 7.34 -9.24 20.72
CA LYS A 138 6.18 -8.34 20.89
C LYS A 138 6.48 -6.99 21.53
N ASN A 139 7.49 -6.91 22.38
CA ASN A 139 7.88 -5.69 23.09
C ASN A 139 8.96 -4.86 22.36
N LYS A 140 9.49 -5.33 21.23
CA LYS A 140 10.44 -4.57 20.44
C LYS A 140 9.79 -3.31 19.84
N ALA A 141 10.55 -2.22 19.80
CA ALA A 141 10.15 -1.04 19.07
C ALA A 141 10.23 -1.31 17.56
N ALA A 142 9.25 -0.80 16.82
CA ALA A 142 9.18 -0.97 15.38
C ALA A 142 8.70 0.32 14.70
N TYR A 143 9.11 0.45 13.46
CA TYR A 143 8.59 1.38 12.47
C TYR A 143 8.43 0.63 11.14
N ASP A 144 7.95 1.30 10.11
CA ASP A 144 7.80 0.77 8.76
C ASP A 144 8.96 -0.13 8.30
N VAL A 145 10.19 0.39 8.39
CA VAL A 145 11.39 -0.35 7.94
C VAL A 145 11.66 -1.63 8.73
N SER A 146 11.21 -1.70 9.98
CA SER A 146 11.30 -2.92 10.80
C SER A 146 10.38 -4.01 10.25
N GLY A 147 9.17 -3.64 9.85
CA GLY A 147 8.22 -4.53 9.19
C GLY A 147 8.75 -5.04 7.85
N GLN A 148 9.29 -4.14 7.00
CA GLN A 148 9.91 -4.53 5.74
C GLN A 148 11.10 -5.50 5.92
N ALA A 149 11.95 -5.23 6.91
CA ALA A 149 13.15 -6.03 7.18
C ALA A 149 12.79 -7.43 7.71
N MET A 150 12.03 -7.51 8.80
CA MET A 150 11.66 -8.79 9.41
C MET A 150 10.69 -9.59 8.54
N GLY A 151 9.78 -8.93 7.84
CA GLY A 151 8.86 -9.57 6.90
C GLY A 151 9.52 -10.10 5.64
N GLY A 152 10.84 -9.90 5.46
CA GLY A 152 11.61 -10.41 4.32
C GLY A 152 11.48 -9.60 3.03
N TYR A 153 10.56 -8.64 2.97
CA TYR A 153 10.31 -7.86 1.76
C TYR A 153 11.53 -7.04 1.33
N MET A 154 12.20 -6.41 2.29
CA MET A 154 13.44 -5.67 2.06
C MET A 154 14.55 -6.58 1.49
N TYR A 155 14.63 -7.84 1.98
CA TYR A 155 15.63 -8.80 1.51
C TYR A 155 15.47 -9.15 0.02
N MET A 156 14.24 -9.14 -0.50
CA MET A 156 13.95 -9.42 -1.90
C MET A 156 14.24 -8.24 -2.85
N ASN A 157 14.38 -7.03 -2.31
CA ASN A 157 14.65 -5.84 -3.11
C ASN A 157 16.16 -5.53 -3.16
N GLY A 158 16.63 -5.17 -4.32
CA GLY A 158 18.01 -4.78 -4.58
C GLY A 158 18.26 -4.59 -6.06
N THR A 159 19.40 -4.00 -6.41
CA THR A 159 19.74 -3.67 -7.80
C THR A 159 20.31 -4.85 -8.58
N SER A 160 20.78 -5.88 -7.88
CA SER A 160 21.28 -7.12 -8.48
C SER A 160 21.20 -8.27 -7.46
N PRO A 161 21.30 -9.54 -7.89
CA PRO A 161 21.30 -10.70 -6.98
C PRO A 161 22.35 -10.67 -5.87
N THR A 162 23.44 -9.94 -6.07
CA THR A 162 24.55 -9.79 -5.10
C THR A 162 24.56 -8.44 -4.39
N SER A 163 23.67 -7.50 -4.75
CA SER A 163 23.60 -6.19 -4.11
C SER A 163 23.06 -6.29 -2.67
N PRO A 164 23.35 -5.30 -1.81
CA PRO A 164 22.67 -5.18 -0.51
C PRO A 164 21.15 -5.10 -0.65
N PRO A 165 20.39 -5.55 0.37
CA PRO A 165 18.95 -5.33 0.45
C PRO A 165 18.58 -3.85 0.40
N LEU A 166 17.48 -3.52 -0.28
CA LEU A 166 16.94 -2.16 -0.35
C LEU A 166 15.53 -2.10 0.23
N LYS A 167 15.24 -1.07 1.03
CA LYS A 167 13.87 -0.77 1.45
C LYS A 167 13.08 -0.16 0.30
N VAL A 168 11.76 -0.30 0.36
CA VAL A 168 10.82 0.40 -0.53
C VAL A 168 10.29 1.66 0.17
N ASN A 169 10.26 2.77 -0.54
CA ASN A 169 9.70 4.05 -0.09
C ASN A 169 8.35 4.32 -0.77
N PRO A 170 7.50 5.20 -0.16
CA PRO A 170 7.51 5.60 1.23
C PRO A 170 6.79 4.53 2.08
N TYR A 171 7.06 4.30 3.28
CA TYR A 171 6.32 3.58 4.33
C TYR A 171 5.41 2.41 3.87
N LEU A 172 5.93 1.53 2.98
CA LEU A 172 5.15 0.43 2.37
C LEU A 172 4.51 -0.49 3.42
N SER A 173 5.26 -0.80 4.49
CA SER A 173 4.78 -1.66 5.56
C SER A 173 3.63 -1.02 6.34
N ASP A 174 3.73 0.28 6.65
CA ASP A 174 2.67 1.02 7.34
C ASP A 174 1.38 1.04 6.53
N TYR A 175 1.46 1.43 5.25
CA TYR A 175 0.27 1.49 4.39
C TYR A 175 -0.35 0.12 4.11
N ALA A 176 0.48 -0.90 3.84
CA ALA A 176 -0.02 -2.26 3.66
C ALA A 176 -0.71 -2.80 4.92
N THR A 177 -0.12 -2.53 6.10
CA THR A 177 -0.70 -2.91 7.39
C THR A 177 -2.01 -2.18 7.65
N ALA A 178 -2.13 -0.90 7.28
CA ALA A 178 -3.36 -0.14 7.39
C ALA A 178 -4.50 -0.75 6.54
N TYR A 179 -4.23 -1.13 5.29
CA TYR A 179 -5.23 -1.83 4.46
C TYR A 179 -5.63 -3.18 5.07
N ASN A 180 -4.68 -3.95 5.59
CA ASN A 180 -4.97 -5.22 6.27
C ASN A 180 -5.82 -5.00 7.54
N ALA A 181 -5.49 -4.02 8.35
CA ALA A 181 -6.25 -3.62 9.54
C ALA A 181 -7.69 -3.20 9.18
N CYS A 182 -7.87 -2.45 8.11
CA CYS A 182 -9.19 -2.07 7.59
C CYS A 182 -10.01 -3.30 7.19
N ILE A 183 -9.41 -4.25 6.48
CA ILE A 183 -10.07 -5.53 6.10
C ILE A 183 -10.49 -6.29 7.35
N CYS A 184 -9.61 -6.48 8.33
CA CYS A 184 -9.91 -7.17 9.58
C CYS A 184 -11.04 -6.48 10.35
N ALA A 185 -10.98 -5.15 10.50
CA ALA A 185 -12.00 -4.36 11.18
C ALA A 185 -13.39 -4.55 10.57
N LEU A 186 -13.50 -4.43 9.25
CA LEU A 186 -14.77 -4.58 8.53
C LEU A 186 -15.28 -6.03 8.56
N SER A 187 -14.38 -7.02 8.53
CA SER A 187 -14.73 -8.44 8.64
C SER A 187 -15.32 -8.77 10.01
N ILE A 188 -14.66 -8.34 11.09
CA ILE A 188 -15.15 -8.56 12.45
C ILE A 188 -16.48 -7.83 12.66
N MET A 189 -16.58 -6.56 12.26
CA MET A 189 -17.81 -5.78 12.38
C MET A 189 -18.97 -6.47 11.61
N THR A 190 -18.71 -6.98 10.41
CA THR A 190 -19.72 -7.70 9.63
C THR A 190 -20.19 -8.95 10.36
N ASN A 191 -19.27 -9.75 10.90
CA ASN A 191 -19.59 -10.93 11.72
C ASN A 191 -20.36 -10.53 12.98
N ALA A 192 -19.93 -9.49 13.67
CA ALA A 192 -20.59 -9.00 14.90
C ALA A 192 -22.04 -8.51 14.67
N ARG A 193 -22.33 -7.96 13.49
CA ARG A 193 -23.70 -7.60 13.10
C ARG A 193 -24.61 -8.83 12.94
N ILE A 194 -24.05 -9.96 12.51
CA ILE A 194 -24.77 -11.21 12.30
C ILE A 194 -24.91 -12.00 13.61
N THR A 195 -23.81 -12.17 14.35
CA THR A 195 -23.75 -13.03 15.53
C THR A 195 -24.13 -12.33 16.84
N GLY A 196 -24.00 -11.01 16.88
CA GLY A 196 -24.14 -10.23 18.10
C GLY A 196 -22.88 -10.19 18.96
N GLU A 197 -21.77 -10.75 18.49
CA GLU A 197 -20.50 -10.85 19.23
C GLU A 197 -19.35 -10.27 18.40
N GLY A 198 -18.57 -9.39 19.04
CA GLY A 198 -17.33 -8.85 18.51
C GLY A 198 -16.19 -9.86 18.60
N ASP A 199 -15.04 -9.49 18.05
CA ASP A 199 -13.80 -10.25 18.08
C ASP A 199 -12.60 -9.29 18.06
N ALA A 200 -11.40 -9.82 18.27
CA ALA A 200 -10.15 -9.07 18.15
C ALA A 200 -9.22 -9.69 17.11
N CYS A 201 -8.55 -8.84 16.35
CA CYS A 201 -7.54 -9.24 15.39
C CYS A 201 -6.20 -8.59 15.72
N ASP A 202 -5.14 -9.39 15.77
CA ASP A 202 -3.75 -8.96 15.88
C ASP A 202 -3.17 -8.81 14.47
N VAL A 203 -2.82 -7.58 14.09
CA VAL A 203 -2.29 -7.23 12.77
C VAL A 203 -0.88 -6.67 12.93
N SER A 204 0.12 -7.46 12.57
CA SER A 204 1.50 -7.01 12.64
C SER A 204 2.07 -6.55 11.29
N GLN A 205 2.98 -5.57 11.35
CA GLN A 205 3.66 -5.05 10.16
C GLN A 205 4.49 -6.14 9.46
N TYR A 206 5.24 -6.93 10.23
CA TYR A 206 6.12 -7.94 9.63
C TYR A 206 5.33 -9.09 8.97
N GLU A 207 4.21 -9.53 9.56
CA GLU A 207 3.37 -10.59 8.97
C GLU A 207 2.66 -10.09 7.72
N THR A 208 2.21 -8.83 7.73
CA THR A 208 1.66 -8.20 6.53
C THR A 208 2.68 -8.19 5.40
N MET A 209 3.93 -7.79 5.67
CA MET A 209 5.00 -7.81 4.67
C MET A 209 5.37 -9.23 4.25
N PHE A 210 5.43 -10.19 5.19
CA PHE A 210 5.66 -11.60 4.89
C PHE A 210 4.59 -12.17 3.95
N ARG A 211 3.33 -11.80 4.14
CA ARG A 211 2.22 -12.24 3.26
C ARG A 211 2.39 -11.74 1.81
N LEU A 212 3.09 -10.63 1.59
CA LEU A 212 3.34 -10.05 0.28
C LEU A 212 4.53 -10.66 -0.48
N LEU A 213 5.26 -11.63 0.09
CA LEU A 213 6.44 -12.23 -0.53
C LEU A 213 6.13 -13.17 -1.72
N GLY A 214 4.87 -13.39 -2.05
CA GLY A 214 4.48 -14.27 -3.14
C GLY A 214 4.90 -15.73 -2.91
N SER A 215 5.56 -16.34 -3.89
CA SER A 215 6.01 -17.74 -3.84
C SER A 215 7.34 -17.96 -3.12
N TYR A 216 8.09 -16.91 -2.85
CA TYR A 216 9.47 -17.01 -2.33
C TYR A 216 9.61 -17.86 -1.05
N PRO A 217 8.78 -17.68 0.00
CA PRO A 217 8.88 -18.53 1.19
C PRO A 217 8.59 -20.01 0.89
N ALA A 218 7.63 -20.27 0.00
CA ALA A 218 7.30 -21.64 -0.39
C ALA A 218 8.45 -22.30 -1.17
N GLU A 219 9.14 -21.56 -2.02
CA GLU A 219 10.32 -22.07 -2.74
C GLU A 219 11.46 -22.38 -1.76
N TRP A 220 11.73 -21.48 -0.81
CA TRP A 220 12.73 -21.71 0.22
C TRP A 220 12.43 -22.94 1.08
N PHE A 221 11.23 -23.01 1.64
CA PHE A 221 10.86 -24.10 2.58
C PHE A 221 10.79 -25.47 1.91
N ASN A 222 10.50 -25.53 0.60
CA ASN A 222 10.33 -26.79 -0.09
C ASN A 222 11.52 -27.17 -0.99
N LYS A 223 12.34 -26.20 -1.44
CA LYS A 223 13.46 -26.44 -2.36
C LYS A 223 14.82 -25.99 -1.79
N GLY A 224 14.84 -25.27 -0.66
CA GLY A 224 16.06 -24.73 -0.07
C GLY A 224 16.73 -23.62 -0.89
N TYR A 225 16.00 -22.93 -1.74
CA TYR A 225 16.58 -21.92 -2.64
C TYR A 225 16.27 -20.47 -2.17
N PRO A 226 17.20 -19.52 -2.19
CA PRO A 226 18.64 -19.69 -2.49
C PRO A 226 19.36 -20.42 -1.37
N GLY A 227 20.32 -21.29 -1.70
CA GLY A 227 21.21 -21.92 -0.74
C GLY A 227 22.19 -20.92 -0.11
N PRO A 228 22.92 -21.30 0.93
CA PRO A 228 23.94 -20.45 1.54
C PRO A 228 24.96 -19.97 0.50
N GLY A 229 25.09 -18.63 0.36
CA GLY A 229 26.02 -18.03 -0.61
C GLY A 229 25.53 -17.95 -2.04
N GLU A 230 24.34 -18.48 -2.36
CA GLU A 230 23.76 -18.32 -3.68
C GLU A 230 23.16 -16.91 -3.88
N PRO A 231 23.20 -16.38 -5.12
CA PRO A 231 22.56 -15.09 -5.43
C PRO A 231 21.06 -15.11 -5.18
N VAL A 232 20.53 -14.03 -4.65
CA VAL A 232 19.08 -13.88 -4.42
C VAL A 232 18.39 -13.62 -5.76
N LYS A 233 17.80 -14.65 -6.33
CA LYS A 233 17.14 -14.68 -7.65
C LYS A 233 16.16 -13.51 -7.88
N TYR A 234 15.38 -13.14 -6.83
CA TYR A 234 14.36 -12.07 -6.93
C TYR A 234 14.94 -10.65 -6.81
N ARG A 235 16.21 -10.50 -6.43
CA ARG A 235 16.86 -9.19 -6.29
C ARG A 235 17.45 -8.76 -7.63
N THR A 236 16.60 -8.39 -8.56
CA THR A 236 16.97 -8.15 -9.97
C THR A 236 16.88 -6.68 -10.39
N GLY A 237 16.59 -5.77 -9.45
CA GLY A 237 16.34 -4.38 -9.80
C GLY A 237 15.10 -4.23 -10.71
N ASN A 238 15.30 -3.51 -11.81
CA ASN A 238 14.23 -3.21 -12.77
C ASN A 238 14.12 -4.23 -13.92
N VAL A 239 14.86 -5.33 -13.87
CA VAL A 239 14.88 -6.33 -14.94
C VAL A 239 14.21 -7.62 -14.52
N SER A 240 13.56 -8.31 -15.47
CA SER A 240 13.07 -9.66 -15.22
C SER A 240 14.25 -10.62 -14.99
N ASP A 241 14.09 -11.54 -14.08
CA ASP A 241 15.03 -12.62 -13.82
C ASP A 241 14.87 -13.79 -14.81
N ILE A 242 13.72 -13.90 -15.47
CA ILE A 242 13.34 -15.05 -16.29
C ILE A 242 13.18 -14.68 -17.76
N ALA A 243 12.28 -13.74 -18.05
CA ALA A 243 11.79 -13.47 -19.40
C ALA A 243 12.54 -12.31 -20.07
N ALA A 244 13.12 -12.56 -21.23
CA ALA A 244 13.63 -11.50 -22.10
C ALA A 244 12.46 -10.69 -22.69
N GLY A 245 12.63 -9.38 -22.78
CA GLY A 245 11.58 -8.46 -23.28
C GLY A 245 10.45 -8.20 -22.27
N PHE A 246 10.67 -8.44 -20.99
CA PHE A 246 9.73 -8.13 -19.91
C PHE A 246 10.47 -7.43 -18.77
N SER A 247 10.86 -6.18 -18.99
CA SER A 247 11.75 -5.44 -18.09
C SER A 247 11.51 -3.93 -18.22
N PHE A 248 12.15 -3.15 -17.36
CA PHE A 248 12.33 -1.72 -17.57
C PHE A 248 13.61 -1.45 -18.36
N TYR A 249 13.55 -0.49 -19.26
CA TYR A 249 14.65 -0.07 -20.13
C TYR A 249 14.85 1.44 -20.03
N ASP A 250 16.13 1.86 -19.99
CA ASP A 250 16.48 3.25 -19.94
C ASP A 250 16.48 3.86 -21.36
N CYS A 251 15.91 5.06 -21.48
CA CYS A 251 15.79 5.81 -22.72
C CYS A 251 16.84 6.92 -22.85
N LYS A 252 17.01 7.44 -24.05
CA LYS A 252 17.99 8.48 -24.41
C LYS A 252 17.94 9.72 -23.52
N ASP A 253 16.77 10.11 -23.06
CA ASP A 253 16.51 11.30 -22.23
C ASP A 253 16.61 11.02 -20.71
N GLY A 254 17.05 9.84 -20.32
CA GLY A 254 17.11 9.40 -18.92
C GLY A 254 15.77 8.92 -18.36
N GLY A 255 14.70 8.90 -19.15
CA GLY A 255 13.44 8.28 -18.80
C GLY A 255 13.56 6.75 -18.79
N THR A 256 12.72 6.08 -17.99
CA THR A 256 12.69 4.62 -17.88
C THR A 256 11.30 4.10 -18.23
N ILE A 257 11.22 3.06 -19.07
CA ILE A 257 9.95 2.49 -19.54
C ILE A 257 9.92 0.98 -19.32
N PHE A 258 8.81 0.47 -18.76
CA PHE A 258 8.48 -0.95 -18.82
C PHE A 258 8.03 -1.33 -20.23
N ILE A 259 8.51 -2.46 -20.75
CA ILE A 259 8.05 -3.07 -22.00
C ILE A 259 7.80 -4.56 -21.78
N GLY A 260 6.63 -5.04 -22.24
CA GLY A 260 6.21 -6.43 -22.11
C GLY A 260 6.02 -7.12 -23.47
N MET A 261 7.11 -7.55 -24.11
CA MET A 261 7.09 -8.29 -25.38
C MET A 261 7.06 -9.81 -25.16
N VAL A 262 6.15 -10.29 -24.32
CA VAL A 262 5.94 -11.72 -24.07
C VAL A 262 4.52 -12.13 -24.46
N GLY A 263 4.36 -13.41 -24.86
CA GLY A 263 3.14 -13.93 -25.48
C GLY A 263 3.16 -13.81 -27.01
N ALA A 264 2.63 -14.82 -27.71
CA ALA A 264 2.75 -14.95 -29.18
C ALA A 264 2.28 -13.70 -29.94
N GLY A 265 1.20 -13.04 -29.49
CA GLY A 265 0.71 -11.81 -30.12
C GLY A 265 1.65 -10.63 -29.96
N ASN A 266 2.28 -10.48 -28.78
CA ASN A 266 3.18 -9.37 -28.49
C ASN A 266 4.56 -9.57 -29.11
N THR A 267 5.09 -10.80 -29.14
CA THR A 267 6.36 -11.10 -29.82
C THR A 267 6.25 -10.86 -31.32
N LYS A 268 5.16 -11.33 -31.95
CA LYS A 268 4.91 -11.15 -33.40
C LYS A 268 4.85 -9.67 -33.80
N LYS A 269 4.25 -8.81 -32.96
CA LYS A 269 4.12 -7.37 -33.22
C LYS A 269 5.36 -6.58 -32.80
N GLY A 270 5.97 -6.93 -31.68
CA GLY A 270 6.99 -6.14 -31.03
C GLY A 270 8.40 -6.37 -31.56
N TYR A 271 8.77 -7.60 -31.88
CA TYR A 271 10.13 -7.90 -32.30
C TYR A 271 10.55 -7.14 -33.57
N PRO A 272 9.72 -7.05 -34.62
CA PRO A 272 10.08 -6.26 -35.80
C PRO A 272 10.32 -4.77 -35.50
N LEU A 273 9.63 -4.20 -34.52
CA LEU A 273 9.81 -2.79 -34.13
C LEU A 273 11.21 -2.50 -33.61
N VAL A 274 11.85 -3.48 -33.00
CA VAL A 274 13.19 -3.36 -32.42
C VAL A 274 14.27 -4.00 -33.30
N GLY A 275 13.94 -4.32 -34.55
CA GLY A 275 14.87 -4.85 -35.51
C GLY A 275 15.16 -6.35 -35.40
N LEU A 276 14.27 -7.08 -34.71
CA LEU A 276 14.34 -8.54 -34.64
C LEU A 276 13.44 -9.21 -35.72
N PRO A 277 13.69 -10.47 -36.09
CA PRO A 277 12.81 -11.21 -37.00
C PRO A 277 11.39 -11.33 -36.48
N THR A 278 10.41 -11.35 -37.39
CA THR A 278 9.03 -11.69 -37.03
C THR A 278 8.95 -13.19 -36.74
N PRO A 279 8.49 -13.62 -35.55
CA PRO A 279 8.36 -15.05 -35.29
C PRO A 279 7.51 -15.76 -36.33
N GLY A 280 8.06 -16.79 -36.95
CA GLY A 280 7.39 -17.59 -37.99
C GLY A 280 7.54 -17.09 -39.42
N ASP A 281 8.34 -16.05 -39.69
CA ASP A 281 8.60 -15.56 -41.06
C ASP A 281 9.64 -16.40 -41.83
N GLY A 282 10.27 -17.39 -41.18
CA GLY A 282 11.24 -18.28 -41.77
C GLY A 282 12.65 -17.70 -41.98
N THR A 283 12.87 -16.44 -41.61
CA THR A 283 14.17 -15.76 -41.80
C THR A 283 15.20 -16.17 -40.76
N ASP A 284 14.78 -16.57 -39.58
CA ASP A 284 15.65 -16.94 -38.46
C ASP A 284 15.01 -18.10 -37.64
N PRO A 285 15.67 -19.29 -37.59
CA PRO A 285 15.14 -20.44 -36.86
C PRO A 285 15.02 -20.24 -35.35
N ASP A 286 15.73 -19.26 -34.78
CA ASP A 286 15.61 -18.89 -33.38
C ASP A 286 14.27 -18.22 -33.05
N PHE A 287 13.51 -17.77 -34.06
CA PHE A 287 12.21 -17.08 -33.92
C PHE A 287 11.08 -17.87 -34.59
N PRO A 288 10.74 -19.06 -34.06
CA PRO A 288 9.73 -19.93 -34.65
C PRO A 288 8.33 -19.36 -34.54
N GLU A 289 7.42 -19.85 -35.38
CA GLU A 289 6.01 -19.54 -35.30
C GLU A 289 5.44 -19.87 -33.91
N GLY A 290 4.53 -19.01 -33.38
CA GLY A 290 3.92 -19.18 -32.06
C GLY A 290 4.86 -18.93 -30.88
N MET A 291 6.06 -18.42 -31.11
CA MET A 291 6.99 -18.07 -30.03
C MET A 291 6.36 -17.10 -29.03
N THR A 292 6.36 -17.46 -27.74
CA THR A 292 5.79 -16.67 -26.65
C THR A 292 6.81 -15.80 -25.91
N GLY A 293 8.09 -15.94 -26.22
CA GLY A 293 9.22 -15.27 -25.56
C GLY A 293 10.44 -16.18 -25.47
N SER A 294 11.42 -15.77 -24.72
CA SER A 294 12.64 -16.53 -24.44
C SER A 294 13.09 -16.34 -23.00
N LEU A 295 13.77 -17.34 -22.45
CA LEU A 295 14.53 -17.18 -21.22
C LEU A 295 15.69 -16.19 -21.48
N LYS A 296 15.91 -15.28 -20.56
CA LYS A 296 16.97 -14.26 -20.64
C LYS A 296 18.37 -14.88 -20.69
N SER A 297 18.55 -16.04 -20.06
CA SER A 297 19.83 -16.79 -20.06
C SER A 297 20.20 -17.42 -21.39
N LEU A 298 19.26 -17.58 -22.30
CA LEU A 298 19.52 -18.18 -23.62
C LEU A 298 20.10 -17.15 -24.60
N PRO A 299 20.92 -17.56 -25.60
CA PRO A 299 21.48 -16.66 -26.60
C PRO A 299 20.43 -15.79 -27.31
N ARG A 300 19.30 -16.37 -27.71
CA ARG A 300 18.20 -15.58 -28.31
C ARG A 300 17.56 -14.61 -27.33
N GLY A 301 17.47 -14.95 -26.04
CA GLY A 301 16.99 -14.02 -25.01
C GLY A 301 17.92 -12.82 -24.83
N GLN A 302 19.23 -13.06 -24.87
CA GLN A 302 20.23 -11.99 -24.87
C GLN A 302 20.13 -11.11 -26.12
N ARG A 303 19.84 -11.66 -27.28
CA ARG A 303 19.58 -10.90 -28.53
C ARG A 303 18.32 -10.00 -28.36
N ILE A 304 17.27 -10.55 -27.80
CA ILE A 304 16.01 -9.79 -27.53
C ILE A 304 16.30 -8.60 -26.58
N GLU A 305 16.95 -8.85 -25.46
CA GLU A 305 17.31 -7.80 -24.50
C GLU A 305 18.19 -6.73 -25.15
N ALA A 306 19.23 -7.11 -25.86
CA ALA A 306 20.14 -6.18 -26.54
C ALA A 306 19.40 -5.30 -27.58
N ALA A 307 18.49 -5.90 -28.36
CA ALA A 307 17.72 -5.18 -29.37
C ALA A 307 16.77 -4.14 -28.73
N ILE A 308 16.06 -4.51 -27.66
CA ILE A 308 15.14 -3.60 -26.97
C ILE A 308 15.93 -2.50 -26.24
N THR A 309 17.02 -2.84 -25.56
CA THR A 309 17.91 -1.88 -24.91
C THR A 309 18.43 -0.84 -25.90
N LYS A 310 18.95 -1.28 -27.06
CA LYS A 310 19.42 -0.38 -28.11
C LYS A 310 18.29 0.51 -28.63
N PHE A 311 17.11 -0.07 -28.90
CA PHE A 311 15.96 0.67 -29.40
C PHE A 311 15.55 1.79 -28.43
N CYS A 312 15.53 1.53 -27.13
CA CYS A 312 15.20 2.52 -26.09
C CYS A 312 16.33 3.58 -25.95
N ALA A 313 17.59 3.17 -25.92
CA ALA A 313 18.72 4.08 -25.78
C ALA A 313 18.87 5.11 -26.93
N GLU A 314 18.28 4.83 -28.09
CA GLU A 314 18.29 5.74 -29.25
C GLU A 314 17.10 6.71 -29.29
N ARG A 315 16.11 6.58 -28.38
CA ARG A 315 14.84 7.32 -28.38
C ARG A 315 14.51 7.90 -27.02
N THR A 316 13.70 8.96 -27.01
CA THR A 316 13.11 9.47 -25.76
C THR A 316 12.05 8.50 -25.24
N VAL A 317 11.74 8.60 -23.95
CA VAL A 317 10.74 7.72 -23.33
C VAL A 317 9.35 7.91 -23.96
N ASP A 318 9.00 9.14 -24.33
CA ASP A 318 7.71 9.45 -24.96
C ASP A 318 7.64 8.90 -26.40
N GLU A 319 8.74 8.91 -27.16
CA GLU A 319 8.81 8.28 -28.49
C GLU A 319 8.64 6.77 -28.40
N VAL A 320 9.30 6.11 -27.45
CA VAL A 320 9.15 4.66 -27.21
C VAL A 320 7.73 4.33 -26.81
N GLU A 321 7.15 5.05 -25.85
CA GLU A 321 5.79 4.86 -25.38
C GLU A 321 4.78 4.97 -26.54
N ALA A 322 4.90 6.00 -27.36
CA ALA A 322 4.03 6.21 -28.51
C ALA A 322 4.10 5.06 -29.54
N ILE A 323 5.31 4.56 -29.83
CA ILE A 323 5.52 3.43 -30.75
C ILE A 323 4.89 2.14 -30.17
N MET A 324 5.13 1.84 -28.90
CA MET A 324 4.61 0.65 -28.23
C MET A 324 3.09 0.68 -28.14
N ASN A 325 2.51 1.84 -27.77
CA ASN A 325 1.07 2.04 -27.71
C ASN A 325 0.40 1.85 -29.07
N LYS A 326 0.98 2.40 -30.14
CA LYS A 326 0.48 2.23 -31.51
C LYS A 326 0.45 0.76 -31.95
N ALA A 327 1.43 -0.03 -31.52
CA ALA A 327 1.52 -1.45 -31.79
C ALA A 327 0.66 -2.32 -30.85
N GLY A 328 0.11 -1.76 -29.80
CA GLY A 328 -0.62 -2.49 -28.76
C GLY A 328 0.30 -3.44 -27.96
N ILE A 329 1.54 -3.03 -27.71
CA ILE A 329 2.49 -3.72 -26.85
C ILE A 329 2.33 -3.19 -25.43
N PRO A 330 2.17 -4.04 -24.40
CA PRO A 330 2.17 -3.62 -23.01
C PRO A 330 3.42 -2.82 -22.67
N ASN A 331 3.23 -1.59 -22.24
CA ASN A 331 4.31 -0.70 -21.84
C ASN A 331 3.81 0.35 -20.84
N GLN A 332 4.73 0.93 -20.07
CA GLN A 332 4.41 2.04 -19.18
C GLN A 332 5.70 2.76 -18.78
N LYS A 333 5.81 4.05 -19.07
CA LYS A 333 6.91 4.84 -18.53
C LYS A 333 6.78 5.02 -17.02
N ALA A 334 7.90 5.06 -16.32
CA ALA A 334 7.93 5.32 -14.89
C ALA A 334 7.54 6.78 -14.64
N PHE A 335 6.34 7.01 -14.09
CA PHE A 335 5.82 8.34 -13.82
C PHE A 335 6.48 8.99 -12.62
N GLY A 336 6.97 10.21 -12.81
CA GLY A 336 7.23 11.13 -11.71
C GLY A 336 5.99 11.99 -11.37
N PRO A 337 6.05 12.83 -10.33
CA PRO A 337 4.93 13.71 -9.94
C PRO A 337 4.44 14.62 -11.07
N ALA A 338 5.34 15.11 -11.90
CA ALA A 338 4.99 15.96 -13.06
C ALA A 338 4.23 15.20 -14.17
N ASP A 339 4.50 13.89 -14.33
CA ASP A 339 3.77 13.03 -15.27
C ASP A 339 2.38 12.73 -14.74
N ILE A 340 2.28 12.43 -13.44
CA ILE A 340 1.00 12.19 -12.75
C ILE A 340 0.10 13.42 -12.91
N GLU A 341 0.62 14.62 -12.65
CA GLU A 341 -0.15 15.87 -12.73
C GLU A 341 -0.68 16.15 -14.14
N LYS A 342 0.08 15.82 -15.17
CA LYS A 342 -0.31 16.03 -16.58
C LYS A 342 -1.12 14.88 -17.18
N SER A 343 -1.25 13.77 -16.48
CA SER A 343 -1.87 12.58 -17.02
C SER A 343 -3.39 12.73 -17.18
N ALA A 344 -3.87 12.56 -18.41
CA ALA A 344 -5.30 12.54 -18.72
C ALA A 344 -6.05 11.42 -17.97
N GLN A 345 -5.40 10.29 -17.69
CA GLN A 345 -5.97 9.19 -16.92
C GLN A 345 -6.24 9.60 -15.47
N TYR A 346 -5.26 10.22 -14.80
CA TYR A 346 -5.43 10.73 -13.44
C TYR A 346 -6.51 11.81 -13.37
N ALA A 347 -6.55 12.71 -14.35
CA ALA A 347 -7.59 13.75 -14.44
C ALA A 347 -8.98 13.14 -14.63
N ALA A 348 -9.15 12.22 -15.58
CA ALA A 348 -10.42 11.57 -15.87
C ALA A 348 -10.96 10.73 -14.70
N ARG A 349 -10.08 10.21 -13.85
CA ARG A 349 -10.43 9.43 -12.68
C ARG A 349 -10.52 10.24 -11.39
N HIS A 350 -10.24 11.55 -11.44
CA HIS A 350 -10.18 12.41 -10.25
C HIS A 350 -9.25 11.84 -9.17
N ASP A 351 -8.08 11.34 -9.58
CA ASP A 351 -7.12 10.72 -8.66
C ASP A 351 -6.23 11.76 -7.97
N ILE A 352 -6.29 13.02 -8.42
CA ILE A 352 -5.73 14.18 -7.75
C ILE A 352 -6.89 15.01 -7.21
N ALA A 353 -6.87 15.35 -5.94
CA ALA A 353 -7.88 16.17 -5.28
C ALA A 353 -7.27 17.43 -4.67
N THR A 354 -8.10 18.44 -4.50
CA THR A 354 -7.79 19.66 -3.76
C THR A 354 -8.71 19.76 -2.56
N TRP A 355 -8.15 20.16 -1.41
CA TRP A 355 -8.90 20.41 -0.18
C TRP A 355 -8.26 21.55 0.60
N THR A 356 -8.95 22.09 1.59
CA THR A 356 -8.39 23.12 2.48
C THR A 356 -7.95 22.49 3.80
N ASP A 357 -6.69 22.66 4.14
CA ASP A 357 -6.10 22.25 5.42
C ASP A 357 -5.98 23.45 6.36
N SER A 358 -6.19 23.24 7.66
CA SER A 358 -6.14 24.30 8.65
C SER A 358 -4.77 24.92 8.88
N VAL A 359 -3.71 24.20 8.53
CA VAL A 359 -2.31 24.61 8.72
C VAL A 359 -1.70 25.11 7.40
N TYR A 360 -1.97 24.39 6.31
CA TYR A 360 -1.32 24.65 5.01
C TYR A 360 -2.19 25.44 4.03
N GLY A 361 -3.46 25.69 4.34
CA GLY A 361 -4.39 26.31 3.40
C GLY A 361 -4.81 25.34 2.27
N GLU A 362 -4.77 25.80 1.02
CA GLU A 362 -5.13 24.94 -0.10
C GLU A 362 -4.06 23.85 -0.33
N MET A 363 -4.49 22.61 -0.27
CA MET A 363 -3.70 21.41 -0.46
C MET A 363 -4.10 20.71 -1.75
N LYS A 364 -3.13 20.14 -2.45
CA LYS A 364 -3.33 19.26 -3.60
C LYS A 364 -2.59 17.96 -3.36
N GLY A 365 -3.27 16.84 -3.52
CA GLY A 365 -2.68 15.54 -3.24
C GLY A 365 -3.51 14.38 -3.76
N ILE A 366 -3.31 13.19 -3.18
CA ILE A 366 -3.98 11.95 -3.60
C ILE A 366 -5.48 12.08 -3.35
N GLY A 367 -6.27 11.90 -4.40
CA GLY A 367 -7.73 11.85 -4.33
C GLY A 367 -8.24 10.52 -3.79
N ILE A 368 -9.56 10.35 -3.83
CA ILE A 368 -10.20 9.10 -3.41
C ILE A 368 -9.93 8.02 -4.46
N THR A 369 -9.29 6.94 -4.05
CA THR A 369 -8.97 5.81 -4.95
C THR A 369 -10.11 4.79 -5.02
N ASN A 370 -10.95 4.69 -3.99
CA ASN A 370 -12.08 3.79 -3.91
C ASN A 370 -13.33 4.39 -4.61
N LYS A 371 -13.58 4.01 -5.86
CA LYS A 371 -14.63 4.59 -6.71
C LYS A 371 -15.94 3.81 -6.60
N PHE A 372 -16.76 4.11 -5.59
CA PHE A 372 -18.10 3.50 -5.44
C PHE A 372 -19.12 4.12 -6.40
N LYS A 373 -19.88 3.29 -7.08
CA LYS A 373 -20.83 3.74 -8.11
C LYS A 373 -22.04 4.49 -7.54
N LYS A 374 -22.60 4.01 -6.42
CA LYS A 374 -23.86 4.54 -5.87
C LYS A 374 -23.65 5.45 -4.66
N ASN A 375 -22.67 5.14 -3.84
CA ASN A 375 -22.37 5.85 -2.61
C ASN A 375 -20.88 6.28 -2.62
N PRO A 376 -20.54 7.36 -3.34
CA PRO A 376 -19.15 7.77 -3.50
C PRO A 376 -18.50 8.15 -2.17
N ALA A 377 -17.24 7.78 -2.03
CA ALA A 377 -16.38 8.26 -0.98
C ALA A 377 -15.98 9.74 -1.24
N GLN A 378 -15.70 10.50 -0.20
CA GLN A 378 -15.46 11.95 -0.31
C GLN A 378 -14.36 12.42 0.64
N ILE A 379 -13.72 13.54 0.32
CA ILE A 379 -12.89 14.32 1.24
C ILE A 379 -13.75 15.49 1.69
N VAL A 380 -14.04 15.60 2.99
CA VAL A 380 -14.88 16.67 3.57
C VAL A 380 -14.14 17.47 4.62
N ALA A 381 -13.00 16.99 5.10
CA ALA A 381 -12.17 17.66 6.11
C ALA A 381 -10.73 17.14 6.10
N SER A 382 -9.78 17.91 6.67
CA SER A 382 -8.41 17.47 6.97
C SER A 382 -7.89 18.11 8.26
#